data_c8bb43438cf2426def4162a93f94a81c
#
_entry.id   c8bb43438cf2426def4162a93f94a81c
#
_cell.length_a   1.000
_cell.length_b   1.000
_cell.length_c   1.000
_cell.angle_alpha   90.00
_cell.angle_beta   90.00
_cell.angle_gamma   90.00
#
_symmetry.space_group_name_H-M   'P 1'
#
loop_
_entity.id
_entity.type
_entity.pdbx_description
1 polymer ?
#
loop_
_entity_poly.entity_id
_entity_poly.type
_entity_poly.pdbx_seq_one_letter_code
_entity_poly.pdbx_strand_id
1 'polypeptide(L)'
;MRTPTYRVETSADPKAIVRDGFNHVSTIYRPARSPADAFGHTLRHHKEWLDPFFRRLRRGAEVLDLGCGCGVPDARLLAERFRVTGIDISDVQIQRARRLVPNARFVRADMTEVALPTGAFAGVVCLYALIHVPLEEQRDLLARVARWLIPGGLFLVTTGWDAWTGTEDRWLGSNAKMYWSHTDVRTYERWLESLGFRVLRRDRIPEEGAEHALFLAQHGEPAEPIVPFP
;
A
#
# COMPACT_ATOMS: atom_id res chain seq x y z
N MET A 1 -6.24 11.40 -30.30
CA MET A 1 -6.33 10.99 -28.88
C MET A 1 -7.80 10.70 -28.59
N ARG A 2 -8.15 9.43 -28.31
CA ARG A 2 -9.52 9.06 -27.94
C ARG A 2 -9.56 8.98 -26.43
N THR A 3 -10.31 9.85 -25.79
CA THR A 3 -10.63 9.76 -24.36
C THR A 3 -11.41 8.47 -24.14
N PRO A 4 -10.97 7.55 -23.28
CA PRO A 4 -11.74 6.36 -22.99
C PRO A 4 -13.02 6.76 -22.28
N THR A 5 -14.18 6.41 -22.85
CA THR A 5 -15.48 6.51 -22.20
C THR A 5 -15.65 5.29 -21.31
N TYR A 6 -15.49 5.46 -20.01
CA TYR A 6 -15.71 4.39 -19.04
C TYR A 6 -17.16 4.41 -18.56
N ARG A 7 -17.87 3.29 -18.76
CA ARG A 7 -19.19 3.06 -18.15
C ARG A 7 -18.99 2.39 -16.79
N VAL A 8 -19.60 2.98 -15.77
CA VAL A 8 -19.79 2.32 -14.48
C VAL A 8 -20.96 1.36 -14.62
N GLU A 9 -20.70 0.13 -15.00
CA GLU A 9 -21.63 -0.99 -14.83
C GLU A 9 -21.01 -1.94 -13.81
N THR A 10 -21.36 -1.78 -12.53
CA THR A 10 -20.91 -2.70 -11.50
C THR A 10 -22.09 -3.44 -10.89
N SER A 11 -22.43 -4.60 -11.45
CA SER A 11 -23.12 -5.66 -10.72
C SER A 11 -22.14 -6.57 -9.95
N ALA A 12 -20.83 -6.43 -10.16
CA ALA A 12 -19.79 -7.24 -9.53
C ALA A 12 -19.15 -6.45 -8.36
N ASP A 13 -18.91 -7.15 -7.25
CA ASP A 13 -18.19 -6.63 -6.09
C ASP A 13 -16.79 -6.15 -6.50
N PRO A 14 -16.45 -4.84 -6.33
CA PRO A 14 -15.14 -4.30 -6.67
C PRO A 14 -13.97 -5.05 -6.03
N LYS A 15 -14.11 -5.46 -4.78
CA LYS A 15 -13.08 -6.22 -4.06
C LYS A 15 -12.88 -7.61 -4.63
N ALA A 16 -13.95 -8.25 -5.11
CA ALA A 16 -13.83 -9.52 -5.82
C ALA A 16 -13.08 -9.35 -7.14
N ILE A 17 -13.36 -8.27 -7.90
CA ILE A 17 -12.62 -7.95 -9.13
C ILE A 17 -11.13 -7.80 -8.84
N VAL A 18 -10.76 -7.05 -7.80
CA VAL A 18 -9.36 -6.84 -7.40
C VAL A 18 -8.70 -8.16 -6.98
N ARG A 19 -9.34 -8.93 -6.11
CA ARG A 19 -8.84 -10.24 -5.68
C ARG A 19 -8.57 -11.17 -6.88
N ASP A 20 -9.55 -11.33 -7.74
CA ASP A 20 -9.49 -12.27 -8.86
C ASP A 20 -8.51 -11.76 -9.93
N GLY A 21 -8.45 -10.44 -10.15
CA GLY A 21 -7.46 -9.81 -10.99
C GLY A 21 -6.04 -10.11 -10.53
N PHE A 22 -5.70 -9.83 -9.27
CA PHE A 22 -4.37 -10.13 -8.73
C PHE A 22 -4.07 -11.63 -8.61
N ASN A 23 -5.07 -12.49 -8.40
CA ASN A 23 -4.89 -13.93 -8.51
C ASN A 23 -4.42 -14.33 -9.91
N HIS A 24 -5.01 -13.73 -10.94
CA HIS A 24 -4.69 -14.03 -12.33
C HIS A 24 -3.32 -13.49 -12.75
N VAL A 25 -3.01 -12.22 -12.44
CA VAL A 25 -1.81 -11.55 -12.95
C VAL A 25 -0.60 -11.61 -12.02
N SER A 26 -0.67 -12.29 -10.90
CA SER A 26 0.37 -12.25 -9.86
C SER A 26 1.80 -12.44 -10.40
N THR A 27 2.02 -13.34 -11.34
CA THR A 27 3.33 -13.58 -11.96
C THR A 27 3.65 -12.63 -13.10
N ILE A 28 2.65 -12.05 -13.74
CA ILE A 28 2.80 -11.01 -14.77
C ILE A 28 3.17 -9.69 -14.09
N TYR A 29 2.40 -9.32 -13.06
CA TYR A 29 2.62 -8.08 -12.29
C TYR A 29 4.01 -8.04 -11.64
N ARG A 30 4.41 -9.13 -11.01
CA ARG A 30 5.73 -9.27 -10.40
C ARG A 30 6.37 -10.61 -10.78
N PRO A 31 7.10 -10.66 -11.91
CA PRO A 31 7.83 -11.86 -12.30
C PRO A 31 8.93 -12.18 -11.29
N ALA A 32 9.18 -13.47 -11.07
CA ALA A 32 10.12 -13.93 -10.04
C ALA A 32 11.57 -13.46 -10.24
N ARG A 33 11.98 -13.18 -11.48
CA ARG A 33 13.35 -12.79 -11.85
C ARG A 33 13.45 -11.42 -12.54
N SER A 34 12.35 -10.64 -12.57
CA SER A 34 12.39 -9.30 -13.15
C SER A 34 13.08 -8.32 -12.20
N PRO A 35 13.92 -7.39 -12.72
CA PRO A 35 14.47 -6.29 -11.94
C PRO A 35 13.42 -5.24 -11.56
N ALA A 36 12.25 -5.25 -12.22
CA ALA A 36 11.17 -4.29 -12.03
C ALA A 36 9.81 -5.00 -12.01
N ASP A 37 8.78 -4.29 -11.53
CA ASP A 37 7.38 -4.70 -11.69
C ASP A 37 6.84 -4.38 -13.10
N ALA A 38 5.54 -4.62 -13.29
CA ALA A 38 4.87 -4.38 -14.56
C ALA A 38 4.82 -2.89 -14.95
N PHE A 39 5.03 -1.97 -14.01
CA PHE A 39 5.06 -0.52 -14.22
C PHE A 39 6.48 0.07 -14.25
N GLY A 40 7.51 -0.77 -14.24
CA GLY A 40 8.91 -0.34 -14.31
C GLY A 40 9.53 0.11 -12.99
N HIS A 41 8.83 -0.06 -11.85
CA HIS A 41 9.40 0.26 -10.54
C HIS A 41 10.47 -0.77 -10.18
N THR A 42 11.70 -0.28 -10.07
CA THR A 42 12.87 -1.10 -9.75
C THR A 42 13.06 -1.23 -8.25
N LEU A 43 13.89 -2.18 -7.84
CA LEU A 43 14.33 -2.32 -6.45
C LEU A 43 14.93 -1.02 -5.88
N ARG A 44 15.53 -0.17 -6.72
CA ARG A 44 16.08 1.12 -6.32
C ARG A 44 14.96 2.06 -5.86
N HIS A 45 13.88 2.20 -6.62
CA HIS A 45 12.73 3.05 -6.25
C HIS A 45 12.16 2.62 -4.90
N HIS A 46 11.92 1.31 -4.69
CA HIS A 46 11.40 0.80 -3.42
C HIS A 46 12.34 1.07 -2.24
N LYS A 47 13.66 0.93 -2.42
CA LYS A 47 14.64 1.29 -1.39
C LYS A 47 14.60 2.77 -1.03
N GLU A 48 14.48 3.65 -2.01
CA GLU A 48 14.37 5.10 -1.81
C GLU A 48 13.06 5.48 -1.09
N TRP A 49 11.94 4.83 -1.42
CA TRP A 49 10.66 5.05 -0.75
C TRP A 49 10.66 4.55 0.70
N LEU A 50 11.29 3.41 0.98
CA LEU A 50 11.34 2.80 2.31
C LEU A 50 12.46 3.36 3.21
N ASP A 51 13.43 4.11 2.66
CA ASP A 51 14.56 4.66 3.41
C ASP A 51 14.16 5.39 4.72
N PRO A 52 13.07 6.21 4.78
CA PRO A 52 12.63 6.83 6.02
C PRO A 52 12.31 5.84 7.14
N PHE A 53 11.82 4.64 6.83
CA PHE A 53 11.57 3.59 7.82
C PHE A 53 12.88 3.09 8.40
N PHE A 54 13.87 2.81 7.55
CA PHE A 54 15.19 2.35 7.98
C PHE A 54 15.95 3.38 8.82
N ARG A 55 15.74 4.66 8.56
CA ARG A 55 16.38 5.76 9.31
C ARG A 55 15.71 6.04 10.65
N ARG A 56 14.39 5.93 10.74
CA ARG A 56 13.61 6.44 11.88
C ARG A 56 13.10 5.35 12.83
N LEU A 57 12.85 4.14 12.33
CA LEU A 57 12.30 3.06 13.14
C LEU A 57 13.41 2.21 13.78
N ARG A 58 13.16 1.76 15.00
CA ARG A 58 14.08 0.86 15.73
C ARG A 58 14.14 -0.49 15.01
N ARG A 59 15.32 -1.13 15.04
CA ARG A 59 15.45 -2.54 14.62
C ARG A 59 14.48 -3.41 15.42
N GLY A 60 13.81 -4.34 14.73
CA GLY A 60 12.82 -5.23 15.33
C GLY A 60 11.46 -4.58 15.61
N ALA A 61 11.23 -3.33 15.17
CA ALA A 61 9.90 -2.71 15.26
C ALA A 61 8.87 -3.50 14.44
N GLU A 62 7.61 -3.46 14.87
CA GLU A 62 6.48 -4.01 14.11
C GLU A 62 6.14 -3.11 12.94
N VAL A 63 6.08 -3.67 11.75
CA VAL A 63 5.69 -2.97 10.51
C VAL A 63 4.59 -3.76 9.80
N LEU A 64 3.55 -3.04 9.37
CA LEU A 64 2.43 -3.58 8.61
C LEU A 64 2.58 -3.22 7.14
N ASP A 65 2.39 -4.19 6.25
CA ASP A 65 2.38 -4.01 4.79
C ASP A 65 0.98 -4.35 4.26
N LEU A 66 0.19 -3.32 3.93
CA LEU A 66 -1.18 -3.42 3.43
C LEU A 66 -1.20 -3.52 1.91
N GLY A 67 -1.78 -4.59 1.39
CA GLY A 67 -1.70 -4.95 -0.03
C GLY A 67 -0.29 -5.41 -0.39
N CYS A 68 0.28 -6.27 0.46
CA CYS A 68 1.69 -6.68 0.38
C CYS A 68 2.05 -7.48 -0.89
N GLY A 69 1.06 -7.84 -1.71
CA GLY A 69 1.26 -8.65 -2.89
C GLY A 69 2.03 -9.94 -2.59
N CYS A 70 2.99 -10.28 -3.44
CA CYS A 70 3.84 -11.45 -3.23
C CYS A 70 5.02 -11.19 -2.24
N GLY A 71 4.98 -10.10 -1.50
CA GLY A 71 5.98 -9.73 -0.49
C GLY A 71 7.30 -9.18 -1.05
N VAL A 72 7.41 -9.05 -2.37
CA VAL A 72 8.64 -8.60 -3.03
C VAL A 72 8.33 -7.36 -3.89
N PRO A 73 9.11 -6.28 -3.71
CA PRO A 73 10.32 -6.17 -2.89
C PRO A 73 10.08 -5.70 -1.45
N ASP A 74 8.94 -5.06 -1.13
CA ASP A 74 8.75 -4.24 0.06
C ASP A 74 8.83 -5.04 1.35
N ALA A 75 7.98 -6.06 1.54
CA ALA A 75 8.04 -6.89 2.75
C ALA A 75 9.41 -7.56 2.90
N ARG A 76 10.07 -7.97 1.80
CA ARG A 76 11.41 -8.55 1.84
C ARG A 76 12.44 -7.56 2.36
N LEU A 77 12.47 -6.33 1.84
CA LEU A 77 13.37 -5.27 2.29
C LEU A 77 13.12 -4.93 3.77
N LEU A 78 11.86 -4.73 4.14
CA LEU A 78 11.48 -4.41 5.51
C LEU A 78 11.87 -5.53 6.49
N ALA A 79 11.69 -6.80 6.09
CA ALA A 79 12.00 -7.97 6.93
C ALA A 79 13.50 -8.19 7.20
N GLU A 80 14.39 -7.46 6.53
CA GLU A 80 15.82 -7.43 6.86
C GLU A 80 16.08 -6.76 8.23
N ARG A 81 15.16 -5.89 8.68
CA ARG A 81 15.36 -5.10 9.90
C ARG A 81 14.18 -5.12 10.86
N PHE A 82 12.96 -5.36 10.39
CA PHE A 82 11.71 -5.23 11.13
C PHE A 82 10.97 -6.57 11.24
N ARG A 83 10.01 -6.65 12.16
CA ARG A 83 9.01 -7.72 12.19
C ARG A 83 7.85 -7.30 11.30
N VAL A 84 7.72 -7.94 10.16
CA VAL A 84 6.75 -7.58 9.12
C VAL A 84 5.53 -8.47 9.18
N THR A 85 4.34 -7.86 9.19
CA THR A 85 3.08 -8.51 8.90
C THR A 85 2.54 -7.96 7.58
N GLY A 86 2.41 -8.80 6.56
CA GLY A 86 1.81 -8.45 5.27
C GLY A 86 0.37 -8.93 5.18
N ILE A 87 -0.50 -8.11 4.62
CA ILE A 87 -1.92 -8.42 4.37
C ILE A 87 -2.20 -8.22 2.89
N ASP A 88 -2.89 -9.19 2.28
CA ASP A 88 -3.38 -9.09 0.90
C ASP A 88 -4.68 -9.87 0.75
N ILE A 89 -5.57 -9.40 -0.12
CA ILE A 89 -6.85 -10.05 -0.41
C ILE A 89 -6.70 -11.27 -1.32
N SER A 90 -5.61 -11.34 -2.10
CA SER A 90 -5.33 -12.40 -3.07
C SER A 90 -4.69 -13.62 -2.42
N ASP A 91 -5.32 -14.79 -2.60
CA ASP A 91 -4.76 -16.07 -2.14
C ASP A 91 -3.43 -16.40 -2.81
N VAL A 92 -3.32 -16.14 -4.11
CA VAL A 92 -2.12 -16.41 -4.92
C VAL A 92 -0.96 -15.54 -4.46
N GLN A 93 -1.21 -14.26 -4.19
CA GLN A 93 -0.20 -13.36 -3.67
C GLN A 93 0.33 -13.83 -2.32
N ILE A 94 -0.54 -14.16 -1.37
CA ILE A 94 -0.15 -14.62 -0.04
C ILE A 94 0.62 -15.94 -0.09
N GLN A 95 0.20 -16.89 -0.93
CA GLN A 95 0.94 -18.14 -1.11
C GLN A 95 2.36 -17.89 -1.65
N ARG A 96 2.50 -16.96 -2.59
CA ARG A 96 3.81 -16.55 -3.12
C ARG A 96 4.63 -15.82 -2.06
N ALA A 97 4.04 -14.90 -1.32
CA ALA A 97 4.70 -14.12 -0.28
C ALA A 97 5.34 -15.03 0.78
N ARG A 98 4.61 -16.02 1.28
CA ARG A 98 5.11 -17.00 2.26
C ARG A 98 6.33 -17.78 1.76
N ARG A 99 6.41 -18.08 0.46
CA ARG A 99 7.56 -18.77 -0.14
C ARG A 99 8.73 -17.82 -0.39
N LEU A 100 8.44 -16.59 -0.80
CA LEU A 100 9.47 -15.64 -1.22
C LEU A 100 10.09 -14.88 -0.04
N VAL A 101 9.35 -14.73 1.08
CA VAL A 101 9.80 -13.98 2.26
C VAL A 101 9.45 -14.76 3.54
N PRO A 102 10.12 -15.91 3.80
CA PRO A 102 9.76 -16.81 4.90
C PRO A 102 10.00 -16.23 6.30
N ASN A 103 10.72 -15.12 6.41
CA ASN A 103 10.99 -14.39 7.66
C ASN A 103 9.98 -13.26 7.96
N ALA A 104 8.87 -13.19 7.20
CA ALA A 104 7.75 -12.31 7.48
C ALA A 104 6.46 -13.12 7.69
N ARG A 105 5.47 -12.51 8.36
CA ARG A 105 4.14 -13.09 8.54
C ARG A 105 3.20 -12.58 7.45
N PHE A 106 2.43 -13.49 6.83
CA PHE A 106 1.48 -13.12 5.79
C PHE A 106 0.08 -13.67 6.09
N VAL A 107 -0.92 -12.80 5.99
CA VAL A 107 -2.33 -13.08 6.28
C VAL A 107 -3.17 -12.73 5.05
N ARG A 108 -3.96 -13.68 4.57
CA ARG A 108 -4.99 -13.38 3.57
C ARG A 108 -6.17 -12.72 4.27
N ALA A 109 -6.41 -11.45 3.97
CA ALA A 109 -7.55 -10.69 4.51
C ALA A 109 -7.85 -9.47 3.64
N ASP A 110 -9.08 -8.96 3.76
CA ASP A 110 -9.43 -7.62 3.31
C ASP A 110 -8.90 -6.60 4.31
N MET A 111 -8.09 -5.64 3.84
CA MET A 111 -7.51 -4.62 4.70
C MET A 111 -8.54 -3.67 5.32
N THR A 112 -9.72 -3.55 4.70
CA THR A 112 -10.81 -2.71 5.21
C THR A 112 -11.60 -3.39 6.33
N GLU A 113 -11.51 -4.71 6.49
CA GLU A 113 -12.26 -5.50 7.47
C GLU A 113 -11.38 -6.06 8.59
N VAL A 114 -10.09 -6.29 8.32
CA VAL A 114 -9.16 -6.94 9.27
C VAL A 114 -9.12 -6.22 10.62
N ALA A 115 -9.26 -6.97 11.71
CA ALA A 115 -9.09 -6.44 13.05
C ALA A 115 -7.62 -6.56 13.50
N LEU A 116 -6.97 -5.43 13.74
CA LEU A 116 -5.60 -5.35 14.24
C LEU A 116 -5.55 -4.57 15.56
N PRO A 117 -4.58 -4.84 16.44
CA PRO A 117 -4.45 -4.15 17.71
C PRO A 117 -4.16 -2.66 17.50
N THR A 118 -4.74 -1.81 18.34
CA THR A 118 -4.45 -0.38 18.40
C THR A 118 -3.03 -0.16 18.91
N GLY A 119 -2.31 0.81 18.31
CA GLY A 119 -0.96 1.19 18.75
C GLY A 119 0.06 0.05 18.66
N ALA A 120 -0.09 -0.85 17.70
CA ALA A 120 0.78 -2.02 17.57
C ALA A 120 1.96 -1.83 16.61
N PHE A 121 1.84 -0.91 15.65
CA PHE A 121 2.80 -0.78 14.57
C PHE A 121 3.57 0.54 14.64
N ALA A 122 4.90 0.45 14.49
CA ALA A 122 5.75 1.63 14.36
C ALA A 122 5.71 2.19 12.93
N GLY A 123 5.33 1.38 11.96
CA GLY A 123 5.18 1.80 10.57
C GLY A 123 4.12 0.99 9.83
N VAL A 124 3.44 1.66 8.91
CA VAL A 124 2.51 1.05 7.95
C VAL A 124 2.91 1.45 6.54
N VAL A 125 2.95 0.49 5.64
CA VAL A 125 3.19 0.69 4.21
C VAL A 125 1.93 0.27 3.45
N CYS A 126 1.53 1.03 2.44
CA CYS A 126 0.41 0.72 1.56
C CYS A 126 0.73 1.23 0.14
N LEU A 127 1.60 0.49 -0.57
CA LEU A 127 2.06 0.89 -1.90
C LEU A 127 1.21 0.22 -2.98
N TYR A 128 0.63 1.05 -3.87
CA TYR A 128 -0.21 0.60 -4.99
C TYR A 128 -1.36 -0.32 -4.59
N ALA A 129 -1.92 -0.12 -3.37
CA ALA A 129 -2.99 -0.95 -2.85
C ALA A 129 -4.25 -0.15 -2.48
N LEU A 130 -4.10 1.04 -1.87
CA LEU A 130 -5.24 1.89 -1.50
C LEU A 130 -6.11 2.25 -2.71
N ILE A 131 -5.51 2.46 -3.86
CA ILE A 131 -6.16 2.80 -5.14
C ILE A 131 -7.06 1.69 -5.71
N HIS A 132 -7.08 0.51 -5.11
CA HIS A 132 -7.96 -0.61 -5.44
C HIS A 132 -9.09 -0.81 -4.41
N VAL A 133 -9.09 -0.04 -3.33
CA VAL A 133 -10.17 -0.03 -2.33
C VAL A 133 -11.29 0.87 -2.83
N PRO A 134 -12.58 0.51 -2.70
CA PRO A 134 -13.69 1.42 -3.00
C PRO A 134 -13.53 2.76 -2.29
N LEU A 135 -13.76 3.87 -3.01
CA LEU A 135 -13.46 5.22 -2.53
C LEU A 135 -14.17 5.54 -1.20
N GLU A 136 -15.40 5.07 -1.07
CA GLU A 136 -16.23 5.23 0.12
C GLU A 136 -15.66 4.56 1.37
N GLU A 137 -14.81 3.54 1.22
CA GLU A 137 -14.17 2.83 2.32
C GLU A 137 -12.78 3.37 2.67
N GLN A 138 -12.16 4.16 1.79
CA GLN A 138 -10.76 4.56 1.94
C GLN A 138 -10.52 5.45 3.16
N ARG A 139 -11.41 6.43 3.41
CA ARG A 139 -11.26 7.32 4.56
C ARG A 139 -11.33 6.56 5.89
N ASP A 140 -12.21 5.57 5.98
CA ASP A 140 -12.34 4.73 7.17
C ASP A 140 -11.13 3.80 7.34
N LEU A 141 -10.58 3.28 6.23
CA LEU A 141 -9.32 2.54 6.25
C LEU A 141 -8.16 3.41 6.76
N LEU A 142 -8.03 4.66 6.27
CA LEU A 142 -7.02 5.60 6.75
C LEU A 142 -7.18 5.89 8.27
N ALA A 143 -8.41 6.02 8.75
CA ALA A 143 -8.70 6.17 10.19
C ALA A 143 -8.30 4.92 10.99
N ARG A 144 -8.44 3.72 10.41
CA ARG A 144 -7.97 2.47 11.03
C ARG A 144 -6.45 2.41 11.07
N VAL A 145 -5.76 2.82 9.99
CA VAL A 145 -4.29 2.93 9.95
C VAL A 145 -3.79 3.85 11.05
N ALA A 146 -4.41 5.02 11.23
CA ALA A 146 -4.08 5.94 12.34
C ALA A 146 -4.17 5.26 13.71
N ARG A 147 -5.21 4.48 13.96
CA ARG A 147 -5.38 3.73 15.23
C ARG A 147 -4.37 2.60 15.41
N TRP A 148 -3.94 1.94 14.36
CA TRP A 148 -2.96 0.84 14.43
C TRP A 148 -1.55 1.32 14.69
N LEU A 149 -1.22 2.56 14.30
CA LEU A 149 0.08 3.16 14.54
C LEU A 149 0.27 3.59 16.00
N ILE A 150 1.49 3.42 16.49
CA ILE A 150 1.93 4.08 17.73
C ILE A 150 2.00 5.60 17.51
N PRO A 151 1.97 6.42 18.58
CA PRO A 151 2.32 7.84 18.49
C PRO A 151 3.72 8.02 17.85
N GLY A 152 3.83 8.90 16.87
CA GLY A 152 5.05 9.09 16.08
C GLY A 152 5.29 8.04 15.00
N GLY A 153 4.41 7.07 14.84
CA GLY A 153 4.51 6.03 13.81
C GLY A 153 4.43 6.57 12.38
N LEU A 154 5.06 5.88 11.45
CA LEU A 154 5.17 6.30 10.05
C LEU A 154 4.14 5.60 9.17
N PHE A 155 3.57 6.35 8.25
CA PHE A 155 2.71 5.83 7.18
C PHE A 155 3.29 6.21 5.81
N LEU A 156 3.51 5.22 4.97
CA LEU A 156 3.93 5.39 3.58
C LEU A 156 2.84 4.84 2.67
N VAL A 157 2.27 5.68 1.80
CA VAL A 157 1.14 5.28 0.95
C VAL A 157 1.23 5.89 -0.43
N THR A 158 0.88 5.10 -1.46
CA THR A 158 0.58 5.63 -2.79
C THR A 158 -0.91 5.80 -2.96
N THR A 159 -1.29 6.93 -3.60
CA THR A 159 -2.66 7.31 -3.92
C THR A 159 -2.76 7.75 -5.37
N GLY A 160 -3.96 7.98 -5.89
CA GLY A 160 -4.12 8.69 -7.16
C GLY A 160 -3.64 10.13 -7.06
N TRP A 161 -3.18 10.69 -8.18
CA TRP A 161 -2.89 12.13 -8.30
C TRP A 161 -4.17 12.91 -8.59
N ASP A 162 -4.94 12.45 -9.56
CA ASP A 162 -6.25 12.98 -9.92
C ASP A 162 -7.36 12.01 -9.49
N ALA A 163 -8.60 12.46 -9.45
CA ALA A 163 -9.75 11.61 -9.10
C ALA A 163 -10.14 10.72 -10.29
N TRP A 164 -10.26 9.43 -10.01
CA TRP A 164 -10.76 8.47 -10.99
C TRP A 164 -11.36 7.23 -10.33
N THR A 165 -12.43 6.68 -10.92
CA THR A 165 -13.02 5.41 -10.52
C THR A 165 -13.51 4.66 -11.77
N GLY A 166 -13.16 3.40 -11.89
CA GLY A 166 -13.56 2.58 -13.01
C GLY A 166 -12.93 1.19 -13.02
N THR A 167 -13.12 0.49 -14.13
CA THR A 167 -12.51 -0.81 -14.34
C THR A 167 -11.73 -0.82 -15.66
N GLU A 168 -10.67 -1.59 -15.69
CA GLU A 168 -9.87 -1.87 -16.86
C GLU A 168 -10.01 -3.34 -17.22
N ASP A 169 -10.52 -3.62 -18.43
CA ASP A 169 -10.55 -4.97 -18.98
C ASP A 169 -9.21 -5.31 -19.62
N ARG A 170 -8.85 -6.58 -19.59
CA ARG A 170 -7.59 -7.09 -20.19
C ARG A 170 -6.34 -6.46 -19.57
N TRP A 171 -6.40 -6.21 -18.29
CA TRP A 171 -5.33 -5.59 -17.54
C TRP A 171 -3.99 -6.33 -17.70
N LEU A 172 -2.92 -5.59 -17.92
CA LEU A 172 -1.57 -6.09 -18.22
C LEU A 172 -1.53 -7.06 -19.40
N GLY A 173 -2.38 -6.83 -20.41
CA GLY A 173 -2.46 -7.69 -21.60
C GLY A 173 -3.00 -9.10 -21.33
N SER A 174 -3.55 -9.34 -20.14
CA SER A 174 -4.13 -10.62 -19.73
C SER A 174 -5.66 -10.64 -19.91
N ASN A 175 -6.33 -11.69 -19.47
CA ASN A 175 -7.80 -11.75 -19.40
C ASN A 175 -8.34 -11.25 -18.06
N ALA A 176 -7.50 -10.65 -17.21
CA ALA A 176 -7.92 -10.08 -15.93
C ALA A 176 -8.64 -8.75 -16.13
N LYS A 177 -9.66 -8.53 -15.31
CA LYS A 177 -10.26 -7.23 -15.07
C LYS A 177 -9.68 -6.65 -13.81
N MET A 178 -9.45 -5.34 -13.77
CA MET A 178 -8.99 -4.64 -12.56
C MET A 178 -9.91 -3.47 -12.25
N TYR A 179 -10.15 -3.25 -10.96
CA TYR A 179 -10.88 -2.11 -10.43
C TYR A 179 -9.93 -1.10 -9.80
N TRP A 180 -10.20 0.16 -10.06
CA TRP A 180 -9.47 1.30 -9.55
C TRP A 180 -10.45 2.31 -8.95
N SER A 181 -10.06 2.93 -7.85
CA SER A 181 -10.87 3.98 -7.25
C SER A 181 -9.99 4.89 -6.40
N HIS A 182 -9.96 6.17 -6.75
CA HIS A 182 -9.20 7.15 -5.99
C HIS A 182 -9.73 8.57 -6.22
N THR A 183 -9.55 9.41 -5.22
CA THR A 183 -9.79 10.85 -5.30
C THR A 183 -8.50 11.58 -5.69
N ASP A 184 -8.56 12.93 -5.72
CA ASP A 184 -7.40 13.76 -6.00
C ASP A 184 -6.44 13.85 -4.81
N VAL A 185 -5.19 14.19 -5.10
CA VAL A 185 -4.09 14.27 -4.13
C VAL A 185 -4.35 15.24 -2.98
N ARG A 186 -5.06 16.36 -3.23
CA ARG A 186 -5.37 17.36 -2.19
C ARG A 186 -6.42 16.84 -1.21
N THR A 187 -7.34 16.03 -1.69
CA THR A 187 -8.35 15.38 -0.84
C THR A 187 -7.70 14.35 0.08
N TYR A 188 -6.75 13.54 -0.43
CA TYR A 188 -5.98 12.64 0.43
C TYR A 188 -5.17 13.37 1.50
N GLU A 189 -4.52 14.47 1.14
CA GLU A 189 -3.77 15.30 2.08
C GLU A 189 -4.67 15.80 3.22
N ARG A 190 -5.83 16.37 2.88
CA ARG A 190 -6.84 16.81 3.89
C ARG A 190 -7.34 15.65 4.76
N TRP A 191 -7.55 14.46 4.19
CA TRP A 191 -7.96 13.30 4.98
C TRP A 191 -6.88 12.89 5.95
N LEU A 192 -5.64 12.78 5.52
CA LEU A 192 -4.52 12.46 6.39
C LEU A 192 -4.39 13.47 7.54
N GLU A 193 -4.41 14.78 7.24
CA GLU A 193 -4.34 15.83 8.26
C GLU A 193 -5.51 15.76 9.25
N SER A 194 -6.75 15.56 8.76
CA SER A 194 -7.93 15.42 9.61
C SER A 194 -7.91 14.20 10.53
N LEU A 195 -7.10 13.19 10.19
CA LEU A 195 -6.91 11.96 10.96
C LEU A 195 -5.67 12.01 11.88
N GLY A 196 -5.06 13.20 12.05
CA GLY A 196 -3.93 13.40 12.95
C GLY A 196 -2.58 13.03 12.34
N PHE A 197 -2.49 12.87 11.02
CA PHE A 197 -1.21 12.72 10.34
C PHE A 197 -0.61 14.08 10.00
N ARG A 198 0.70 14.19 10.19
CA ARG A 198 1.52 15.26 9.62
C ARG A 198 2.19 14.73 8.36
N VAL A 199 1.89 15.29 7.21
CA VAL A 199 2.55 14.95 5.94
C VAL A 199 4.00 15.47 5.99
N LEU A 200 4.95 14.55 5.92
CA LEU A 200 6.39 14.84 5.95
C LEU A 200 6.96 15.03 4.54
N ARG A 201 6.41 14.30 3.56
CA ARG A 201 6.84 14.32 2.16
C ARG A 201 5.67 13.92 1.27
N ARG A 202 5.54 14.58 0.13
CA ARG A 202 4.65 14.22 -0.95
C ARG A 202 5.43 14.29 -2.27
N ASP A 203 5.54 13.15 -2.94
CA ASP A 203 6.18 13.06 -4.24
C ASP A 203 5.14 12.75 -5.31
N ARG A 204 5.42 13.17 -6.53
CA ARG A 204 4.67 12.76 -7.72
C ARG A 204 5.41 11.61 -8.39
N ILE A 205 4.72 10.53 -8.67
CA ILE A 205 5.23 9.38 -9.39
C ILE A 205 4.57 9.37 -10.77
N PRO A 206 5.27 9.81 -11.82
CA PRO A 206 4.75 9.73 -13.18
C PRO A 206 4.83 8.29 -13.68
N GLU A 207 3.75 7.83 -14.30
CA GLU A 207 3.69 6.54 -15.00
C GLU A 207 3.13 6.75 -16.41
N GLU A 208 3.29 5.78 -17.29
CA GLU A 208 2.73 5.86 -18.63
C GLU A 208 1.19 5.83 -18.56
N GLY A 209 0.58 6.98 -18.87
CA GLY A 209 -0.88 7.14 -18.88
C GLY A 209 -1.55 7.39 -17.54
N ALA A 210 -0.79 7.44 -16.42
CA ALA A 210 -1.30 7.71 -15.08
C ALA A 210 -0.30 8.49 -14.23
N GLU A 211 -0.78 9.00 -13.10
CA GLU A 211 0.08 9.65 -12.11
C GLU A 211 -0.36 9.26 -10.70
N HIS A 212 0.61 9.00 -9.85
CA HIS A 212 0.36 8.69 -8.45
C HIS A 212 1.04 9.69 -7.53
N ALA A 213 0.52 9.82 -6.32
CA ALA A 213 1.18 10.52 -5.24
C ALA A 213 1.74 9.51 -4.24
N LEU A 214 2.96 9.73 -3.79
CA LEU A 214 3.55 9.02 -2.65
C LEU A 214 3.57 9.95 -1.45
N PHE A 215 2.84 9.58 -0.40
CA PHE A 215 2.86 10.28 0.86
C PHE A 215 3.70 9.53 1.88
N LEU A 216 4.63 10.24 2.52
CA LEU A 216 5.19 9.86 3.81
C LEU A 216 4.55 10.73 4.87
N ALA A 217 3.86 10.15 5.81
CA ALA A 217 3.18 10.85 6.90
C ALA A 217 3.56 10.26 8.26
N GLN A 218 3.42 11.05 9.32
CA GLN A 218 3.66 10.64 10.71
C GLN A 218 2.39 10.87 11.53
N HIS A 219 1.95 9.85 12.26
CA HIS A 219 0.76 9.91 13.09
C HIS A 219 1.07 10.37 14.51
N GLY A 220 0.38 11.42 14.98
CA GLY A 220 0.60 11.98 16.31
C GLY A 220 1.98 12.60 16.48
N GLU A 221 2.27 13.08 17.68
CA GLU A 221 3.60 13.53 18.04
C GLU A 221 4.50 12.32 18.34
N PRO A 222 5.80 12.36 17.99
CA PRO A 222 6.74 11.35 18.44
C PRO A 222 6.75 11.35 19.98
N ALA A 223 6.75 10.16 20.60
CA ALA A 223 7.06 10.07 22.02
C ALA A 223 8.36 10.85 22.27
N GLU A 224 8.37 11.70 23.29
CA GLU A 224 9.59 12.44 23.66
C GLU A 224 10.77 11.47 23.73
N PRO A 225 11.94 11.84 23.22
CA PRO A 225 13.12 10.99 23.35
C PRO A 225 13.33 10.74 24.86
N ILE A 226 13.41 9.47 25.24
CA ILE A 226 13.81 9.10 26.60
C ILE A 226 15.19 9.70 26.78
N VAL A 227 15.26 10.84 27.47
CA VAL A 227 16.53 11.42 27.90
C VAL A 227 17.14 10.41 28.88
N PRO A 228 18.29 9.81 28.59
CA PRO A 228 18.93 8.94 29.56
C PRO A 228 19.18 9.78 30.81
N PHE A 229 18.70 9.31 31.96
CA PHE A 229 19.02 9.90 33.24
C PHE A 229 20.55 9.99 33.38
N PRO A 230 21.08 11.12 33.93
CA PRO A 230 22.50 11.31 34.08
C PRO A 230 23.14 10.27 34.99
#